data_5547dd216c19b30b0d093df43f22421d
#
_entry.id   5547dd216c19b30b0d093df43f22421d
#
_cell.length_a   1.000
_cell.length_b   1.000
_cell.length_c   1.000
_cell.angle_alpha   90.00
_cell.angle_beta   90.00
_cell.angle_gamma   90.00
#
_symmetry.space_group_name_H-M   'P 1'
#
loop_
_entity.id
_entity.type
_entity.pdbx_description
1 polymer ?
#
loop_
_entity_poly.entity_id
_entity_poly.type
_entity_poly.pdbx_seq_one_letter_code
_entity_poly.pdbx_strand_id
1 'polypeptide(L)'
;LIGILFIISPVIPFFIYRKYGVEPKVNYEGIYERDLPSNDPPAVVNALIQKRDNIGTPDLKGFEATIMDLINRKIFKIKSNEEKHLIIELDETNYDSLTLDEKDVFDIFKTIAKDNLLDLSNVKDYLSDEHNAEWFNNRIKSWKNDVAYEHLSKSRLKQFFNNEGNKIATYYSIACIIIGVLFGSLFYLENGLNTTGGTIGLIGSVFLFISGFVIYMLPEDIFGQWTKEGRLYMLKWKNFKKFLSDNSLMKEHPPESI
;
A
#
# COMPACT_ATOMS: atom_id res chain seq x y z
N LEU A 1 -2.16 -33.76 -25.94
CA LEU A 1 -2.77 -32.50 -25.52
C LEU A 1 -2.25 -32.04 -24.15
N ILE A 2 -2.21 -32.93 -23.15
CA ILE A 2 -1.77 -32.61 -21.78
C ILE A 2 -0.30 -32.21 -21.72
N GLY A 3 0.59 -32.87 -22.47
CA GLY A 3 2.01 -32.49 -22.56
C GLY A 3 2.24 -31.07 -23.08
N ILE A 4 1.36 -30.57 -23.96
CA ILE A 4 1.39 -29.21 -24.47
C ILE A 4 0.98 -28.22 -23.36
N LEU A 5 -0.05 -28.53 -22.57
CA LEU A 5 -0.49 -27.71 -21.42
C LEU A 5 0.61 -27.61 -20.38
N PHE A 6 1.41 -28.61 -20.18
CA PHE A 6 2.57 -28.60 -19.30
C PHE A 6 3.61 -27.54 -19.67
N ILE A 7 3.98 -27.53 -20.97
CA ILE A 7 5.00 -26.62 -21.47
C ILE A 7 4.49 -25.18 -21.46
N ILE A 8 3.19 -24.98 -21.71
CA ILE A 8 2.56 -23.67 -21.80
C ILE A 8 2.31 -23.07 -20.39
N SER A 9 2.08 -23.92 -19.38
CA SER A 9 1.75 -23.48 -18.02
C SER A 9 2.72 -22.45 -17.42
N PRO A 10 4.07 -22.59 -17.47
CA PRO A 10 4.99 -21.57 -16.97
C PRO A 10 5.21 -20.41 -17.95
N VAL A 11 4.90 -20.60 -19.23
CA VAL A 11 5.16 -19.60 -20.29
C VAL A 11 4.15 -18.45 -20.21
N ILE A 12 2.89 -18.75 -19.94
CA ILE A 12 1.83 -17.72 -19.84
C ILE A 12 2.10 -16.71 -18.74
N PRO A 13 2.40 -17.08 -17.49
CA PRO A 13 2.76 -16.13 -16.43
C PRO A 13 3.98 -15.29 -16.76
N PHE A 14 4.97 -15.84 -17.45
CA PHE A 14 6.12 -15.08 -17.91
C PHE A 14 5.72 -13.96 -18.88
N PHE A 15 4.81 -14.23 -19.84
CA PHE A 15 4.31 -13.17 -20.74
C PHE A 15 3.44 -12.16 -20.01
N ILE A 16 2.63 -12.57 -19.04
CA ILE A 16 1.85 -11.66 -18.20
C ILE A 16 2.80 -10.73 -17.44
N TYR A 17 3.83 -11.27 -16.78
CA TYR A 17 4.84 -10.49 -16.09
C TYR A 17 5.56 -9.53 -17.03
N ARG A 18 6.00 -10.00 -18.19
CA ARG A 18 6.72 -9.15 -19.16
C ARG A 18 5.88 -7.98 -19.66
N LYS A 19 4.58 -8.19 -19.79
CA LYS A 19 3.65 -7.16 -20.29
C LYS A 19 3.16 -6.20 -19.19
N TYR A 20 2.90 -6.71 -17.99
CA TYR A 20 2.21 -6.00 -16.92
C TYR A 20 3.01 -5.85 -15.63
N GLY A 21 4.09 -6.59 -15.43
CA GLY A 21 4.91 -6.54 -14.22
C GLY A 21 6.19 -5.72 -14.36
N VAL A 22 6.63 -5.45 -15.61
CA VAL A 22 7.88 -4.73 -15.87
C VAL A 22 7.64 -3.22 -15.79
N GLU A 23 8.42 -2.55 -14.93
CA GLU A 23 8.33 -1.10 -14.74
C GLU A 23 8.61 -0.28 -16.00
N PRO A 24 7.79 0.72 -16.31
CA PRO A 24 8.05 1.60 -17.44
C PRO A 24 9.28 2.47 -17.19
N LYS A 25 10.08 2.70 -18.21
CA LYS A 25 11.17 3.67 -18.16
C LYS A 25 10.59 5.08 -18.17
N VAL A 26 11.04 5.92 -17.25
CA VAL A 26 10.72 7.34 -17.18
C VAL A 26 12.02 8.15 -17.34
N ASN A 27 11.95 9.23 -18.07
CA ASN A 27 13.09 10.13 -18.25
C ASN A 27 13.12 11.13 -17.09
N TYR A 28 13.66 10.70 -15.95
CA TYR A 28 13.83 11.51 -14.74
C TYR A 28 15.12 11.10 -14.03
N GLU A 29 16.07 12.04 -14.05
CA GLU A 29 17.44 11.85 -13.51
C GLU A 29 17.69 12.69 -12.25
N GLY A 30 16.65 13.30 -11.68
CA GLY A 30 16.78 14.09 -10.45
C GLY A 30 17.27 13.25 -9.28
N ILE A 31 18.33 13.73 -8.60
CA ILE A 31 18.83 13.13 -7.35
C ILE A 31 18.05 13.71 -6.17
N TYR A 32 17.66 14.97 -6.27
CA TYR A 32 16.85 15.70 -5.30
C TYR A 32 15.71 16.43 -6.02
N GLU A 33 14.58 16.52 -5.35
CA GLU A 33 13.48 17.42 -5.72
C GLU A 33 13.40 18.48 -4.62
N ARG A 34 13.46 19.76 -4.99
CA ARG A 34 13.47 20.88 -4.03
C ARG A 34 12.08 21.48 -3.83
N ASP A 35 11.28 21.43 -4.87
CA ASP A 35 9.92 21.95 -4.87
C ASP A 35 8.94 20.85 -4.51
N LEU A 36 7.79 21.23 -3.95
CA LEU A 36 6.72 20.30 -3.61
C LEU A 36 6.20 19.61 -4.90
N PRO A 37 6.30 18.28 -5.04
CA PRO A 37 5.96 17.60 -6.29
C PRO A 37 4.49 17.68 -6.69
N SER A 38 3.58 17.81 -5.70
CA SER A 38 2.14 18.01 -5.91
C SER A 38 1.52 18.67 -4.67
N ASN A 39 0.31 19.21 -4.81
CA ASN A 39 -0.49 19.77 -3.70
C ASN A 39 -1.40 18.73 -3.05
N ASP A 40 -1.12 17.45 -3.22
CA ASP A 40 -1.92 16.40 -2.59
C ASP A 40 -1.77 16.42 -1.07
N PRO A 41 -2.85 16.11 -0.32
CA PRO A 41 -2.78 15.94 1.14
C PRO A 41 -1.74 14.86 1.53
N PRO A 42 -1.08 14.99 2.69
CA PRO A 42 -0.02 14.06 3.10
C PRO A 42 -0.45 12.58 3.14
N ALA A 43 -1.67 12.30 3.59
CA ALA A 43 -2.23 10.95 3.59
C ALA A 43 -2.37 10.37 2.17
N VAL A 44 -2.78 11.21 1.21
CA VAL A 44 -2.92 10.83 -0.21
C VAL A 44 -1.55 10.55 -0.83
N VAL A 45 -0.57 11.42 -0.58
CA VAL A 45 0.82 11.19 -1.02
C VAL A 45 1.34 9.87 -0.47
N ASN A 46 1.17 9.66 0.85
CA ASN A 46 1.59 8.42 1.50
C ASN A 46 0.92 7.19 0.85
N ALA A 47 -0.39 7.22 0.62
CA ALA A 47 -1.13 6.14 -0.01
C ALA A 47 -0.69 5.85 -1.46
N LEU A 48 -0.34 6.89 -2.23
CA LEU A 48 0.04 6.74 -3.63
C LEU A 48 1.49 6.29 -3.83
N ILE A 49 2.41 6.54 -2.87
CA ILE A 49 3.82 6.13 -2.96
C ILE A 49 4.15 4.86 -2.18
N GLN A 50 3.14 4.17 -1.66
CA GLN A 50 3.28 2.88 -0.97
C GLN A 50 3.91 1.81 -1.89
N LYS A 51 4.30 0.69 -1.29
CA LYS A 51 4.67 -0.49 -2.06
C LYS A 51 3.49 -0.91 -2.95
N ARG A 52 3.76 -1.55 -4.07
CA ARG A 52 2.78 -1.90 -5.10
C ARG A 52 1.55 -2.65 -4.58
N ASP A 53 1.72 -3.49 -3.56
CA ASP A 53 0.66 -4.26 -2.90
C ASP A 53 -0.30 -3.41 -2.05
N ASN A 54 0.16 -2.23 -1.61
CA ASN A 54 -0.58 -1.34 -0.73
C ASN A 54 -0.91 0.03 -1.35
N ILE A 55 -0.76 0.17 -2.67
CA ILE A 55 -1.08 1.42 -3.35
C ILE A 55 -2.56 1.78 -3.15
N GLY A 56 -2.79 3.02 -2.73
CA GLY A 56 -4.13 3.51 -2.43
C GLY A 56 -4.56 3.33 -0.98
N THR A 57 -3.69 2.75 -0.12
CA THR A 57 -3.97 2.59 1.31
C THR A 57 -2.89 3.29 2.12
N PRO A 58 -3.19 4.37 2.86
CA PRO A 58 -2.20 5.03 3.70
C PRO A 58 -1.82 4.17 4.89
N ASP A 59 -0.58 4.33 5.39
CA ASP A 59 -0.10 3.73 6.62
C ASP A 59 -0.07 4.75 7.79
N LEU A 60 0.46 4.35 8.95
CA LEU A 60 0.57 5.23 10.11
C LEU A 60 1.46 6.45 9.85
N LYS A 61 2.42 6.38 8.92
CA LYS A 61 3.23 7.56 8.54
C LYS A 61 2.40 8.61 7.80
N GLY A 62 1.39 8.18 7.03
CA GLY A 62 0.40 9.07 6.45
C GLY A 62 -0.44 9.75 7.51
N PHE A 63 -0.85 9.03 8.56
CA PHE A 63 -1.56 9.56 9.70
C PHE A 63 -0.72 10.60 10.46
N GLU A 64 0.54 10.27 10.78
CA GLU A 64 1.49 11.20 11.41
C GLU A 64 1.71 12.46 10.56
N ALA A 65 1.85 12.30 9.25
CA ALA A 65 2.03 13.43 8.33
C ALA A 65 0.79 14.32 8.27
N THR A 66 -0.42 13.76 8.35
CA THR A 66 -1.67 14.53 8.47
C THR A 66 -1.71 15.33 9.77
N ILE A 67 -1.28 14.76 10.89
CA ILE A 67 -1.17 15.49 12.17
C ILE A 67 -0.22 16.69 12.01
N MET A 68 0.95 16.49 11.39
CA MET A 68 1.91 17.57 11.16
C MET A 68 1.36 18.68 10.26
N ASP A 69 0.55 18.31 9.25
CA ASP A 69 -0.13 19.28 8.41
C ASP A 69 -1.18 20.08 9.19
N LEU A 70 -1.98 19.43 10.03
CA LEU A 70 -2.94 20.10 10.90
C LEU A 70 -2.26 21.06 11.90
N ILE A 71 -1.06 20.71 12.38
CA ILE A 71 -0.24 21.62 13.21
C ILE A 71 0.24 22.80 12.37
N ASN A 72 0.76 22.56 11.17
CA ASN A 72 1.24 23.62 10.28
C ASN A 72 0.14 24.62 9.90
N ARG A 73 -1.08 24.14 9.69
CA ARG A 73 -2.27 24.95 9.41
C ARG A 73 -2.90 25.57 10.68
N LYS A 74 -2.33 25.33 11.87
CA LYS A 74 -2.77 25.84 13.17
C LYS A 74 -4.16 25.36 13.61
N ILE A 75 -4.64 24.25 13.06
CA ILE A 75 -5.81 23.51 13.58
C ILE A 75 -5.43 22.84 14.91
N PHE A 76 -4.23 22.31 14.98
CA PHE A 76 -3.58 21.86 16.21
C PHE A 76 -2.54 22.90 16.62
N LYS A 77 -2.74 23.55 17.77
CA LYS A 77 -1.83 24.58 18.28
C LYS A 77 -0.90 24.01 19.33
N ILE A 78 0.40 24.13 19.12
CA ILE A 78 1.39 23.72 20.12
C ILE A 78 1.35 24.73 21.29
N LYS A 79 1.01 24.27 22.48
CA LYS A 79 0.99 25.07 23.71
C LYS A 79 2.29 24.93 24.54
N SER A 80 2.86 23.72 24.58
CA SER A 80 4.13 23.45 25.23
C SER A 80 4.90 22.43 24.40
N ASN A 81 6.22 22.63 24.32
CA ASN A 81 7.17 21.72 23.65
C ASN A 81 8.37 21.54 24.59
N GLU A 82 8.13 20.94 25.75
CA GLU A 82 9.20 20.53 26.66
C GLU A 82 9.64 19.11 26.33
N GLU A 83 10.90 18.74 26.61
CA GLU A 83 11.58 17.52 26.12
C GLU A 83 10.78 16.20 26.20
N LYS A 84 9.69 16.14 27.01
CA LYS A 84 8.85 14.94 27.15
C LYS A 84 7.35 15.23 27.09
N HIS A 85 6.94 16.49 27.02
CA HIS A 85 5.55 16.92 27.09
C HIS A 85 5.22 17.85 25.92
N LEU A 86 4.78 17.28 24.82
CA LEU A 86 4.22 18.04 23.72
C LEU A 86 2.70 18.16 23.94
N ILE A 87 2.27 19.35 24.34
CA ILE A 87 0.85 19.66 24.57
C ILE A 87 0.29 20.37 23.35
N ILE A 88 -0.77 19.81 22.79
CA ILE A 88 -1.49 20.32 21.63
C ILE A 88 -2.89 20.77 22.07
N GLU A 89 -3.27 21.98 21.69
CA GLU A 89 -4.64 22.47 21.79
C GLU A 89 -5.38 22.24 20.47
N LEU A 90 -6.57 21.67 20.54
CA LEU A 90 -7.45 21.42 19.40
C LEU A 90 -8.35 22.64 19.16
N ASP A 91 -8.22 23.30 18.00
CA ASP A 91 -9.02 24.46 17.63
C ASP A 91 -10.24 24.04 16.80
N GLU A 92 -11.41 24.03 17.44
CA GLU A 92 -12.68 23.64 16.80
C GLU A 92 -13.23 24.68 15.82
N THR A 93 -12.70 25.90 15.80
CA THR A 93 -13.28 27.00 14.99
C THR A 93 -13.26 26.69 13.48
N ASN A 94 -12.34 25.86 13.03
CA ASN A 94 -12.18 25.48 11.63
C ASN A 94 -12.59 24.02 11.34
N TYR A 95 -13.23 23.33 12.30
CA TYR A 95 -13.58 21.92 12.16
C TYR A 95 -14.44 21.62 10.92
N ASP A 96 -15.43 22.47 10.62
CA ASP A 96 -16.33 22.28 9.47
C ASP A 96 -15.61 22.37 8.12
N SER A 97 -14.46 23.04 8.06
CA SER A 97 -13.65 23.18 6.85
C SER A 97 -12.72 21.99 6.57
N LEU A 98 -12.61 21.06 7.52
CA LEU A 98 -11.76 19.87 7.40
C LEU A 98 -12.39 18.84 6.46
N THR A 99 -11.53 18.10 5.75
CA THR A 99 -11.91 16.93 4.98
C THR A 99 -12.33 15.76 5.90
N LEU A 100 -12.95 14.71 5.36
CA LEU A 100 -13.41 13.58 6.18
C LEU A 100 -12.26 12.92 6.94
N ASP A 101 -11.17 12.66 6.25
CA ASP A 101 -9.98 12.05 6.83
C ASP A 101 -9.30 12.97 7.88
N GLU A 102 -9.32 14.28 7.67
CA GLU A 102 -8.82 15.24 8.68
C GLU A 102 -9.73 15.30 9.92
N LYS A 103 -11.05 15.21 9.73
CA LYS A 103 -12.01 15.11 10.83
C LYS A 103 -11.81 13.85 11.65
N ASP A 104 -11.52 12.72 10.99
CA ASP A 104 -11.18 11.49 11.71
C ASP A 104 -9.97 11.68 12.63
N VAL A 105 -8.89 12.31 12.13
CA VAL A 105 -7.70 12.62 12.95
C VAL A 105 -8.04 13.54 14.11
N PHE A 106 -8.83 14.59 13.83
CA PHE A 106 -9.27 15.54 14.86
C PHE A 106 -10.10 14.85 15.95
N ASP A 107 -11.08 14.03 15.56
CA ASP A 107 -11.98 13.32 16.48
C ASP A 107 -11.27 12.26 17.32
N ILE A 108 -10.27 11.57 16.75
CA ILE A 108 -9.41 10.67 17.51
C ILE A 108 -8.70 11.43 18.62
N PHE A 109 -8.11 12.57 18.31
CA PHE A 109 -7.39 13.38 19.29
C PHE A 109 -8.33 14.03 20.30
N LYS A 110 -9.49 14.50 19.86
CA LYS A 110 -10.52 15.06 20.74
C LYS A 110 -11.02 14.04 21.77
N THR A 111 -11.14 12.77 21.40
CA THR A 111 -11.57 11.71 22.32
C THR A 111 -10.53 11.44 23.42
N ILE A 112 -9.24 11.59 23.11
CA ILE A 112 -8.15 11.37 24.08
C ILE A 112 -7.85 12.63 24.90
N ALA A 113 -8.11 13.83 24.33
CA ALA A 113 -7.85 15.11 24.93
C ALA A 113 -8.74 15.36 26.18
N LYS A 114 -8.24 16.19 27.09
CA LYS A 114 -9.00 16.74 28.21
C LYS A 114 -9.11 18.24 28.01
N ASP A 115 -10.33 18.79 28.03
CA ASP A 115 -10.59 20.21 27.81
C ASP A 115 -9.92 20.76 26.55
N ASN A 116 -9.99 20.03 25.44
CA ASN A 116 -9.33 20.30 24.16
C ASN A 116 -7.79 20.38 24.22
N LEU A 117 -7.17 19.95 25.30
CA LEU A 117 -5.72 19.84 25.45
C LEU A 117 -5.30 18.38 25.42
N LEU A 118 -4.43 18.03 24.51
CA LEU A 118 -3.85 16.70 24.35
C LEU A 118 -2.36 16.74 24.71
N ASP A 119 -1.97 16.05 25.76
CA ASP A 119 -0.58 15.72 26.02
C ASP A 119 -0.22 14.41 25.29
N LEU A 120 0.65 14.50 24.29
CA LEU A 120 1.04 13.33 23.50
C LEU A 120 1.76 12.25 24.30
N SER A 121 2.37 12.59 25.45
CA SER A 121 2.98 11.60 26.35
C SER A 121 1.93 10.65 26.94
N ASN A 122 0.70 11.13 27.15
CA ASN A 122 -0.40 10.35 27.73
C ASN A 122 -1.08 9.42 26.71
N VAL A 123 -0.85 9.62 25.42
CA VAL A 123 -1.47 8.76 24.36
C VAL A 123 -1.04 7.31 24.52
N LYS A 124 0.24 7.08 24.84
CA LYS A 124 0.76 5.72 25.06
C LYS A 124 0.06 5.02 26.23
N ASP A 125 -0.13 5.75 27.33
CA ASP A 125 -0.78 5.21 28.51
C ASP A 125 -2.27 4.96 28.25
N TYR A 126 -2.94 5.86 27.52
CA TYR A 126 -4.32 5.67 27.07
C TYR A 126 -4.47 4.39 26.22
N LEU A 127 -3.54 4.13 25.30
CA LEU A 127 -3.54 2.98 24.43
C LEU A 127 -3.01 1.69 25.08
N SER A 128 -2.55 1.73 26.33
CA SER A 128 -2.15 0.53 27.08
C SER A 128 -3.37 -0.31 27.53
N ASP A 129 -4.53 0.29 27.60
CA ASP A 129 -5.80 -0.40 27.79
C ASP A 129 -6.25 -1.08 26.50
N GLU A 130 -6.64 -2.35 26.59
CA GLU A 130 -7.00 -3.18 25.42
C GLU A 130 -8.21 -2.62 24.64
N HIS A 131 -9.23 -2.14 25.37
CA HIS A 131 -10.42 -1.55 24.75
C HIS A 131 -10.11 -0.26 23.99
N ASN A 132 -9.28 0.60 24.58
CA ASN A 132 -8.83 1.84 23.94
C ASN A 132 -7.95 1.55 22.72
N ALA A 133 -7.08 0.52 22.79
CA ALA A 133 -6.27 0.10 21.65
C ALA A 133 -7.12 -0.46 20.51
N GLU A 134 -8.14 -1.27 20.82
CA GLU A 134 -9.09 -1.79 19.82
C GLU A 134 -9.88 -0.64 19.17
N TRP A 135 -10.40 0.29 19.98
CA TRP A 135 -11.09 1.48 19.49
C TRP A 135 -10.20 2.29 18.54
N PHE A 136 -8.96 2.58 18.94
CA PHE A 136 -8.02 3.32 18.11
C PHE A 136 -7.73 2.60 16.79
N ASN A 137 -7.50 1.29 16.82
CA ASN A 137 -7.29 0.51 15.60
C ASN A 137 -8.49 0.56 14.66
N ASN A 138 -9.72 0.54 15.19
CA ASN A 138 -10.93 0.66 14.40
C ASN A 138 -11.07 2.07 13.80
N ARG A 139 -10.71 3.12 14.54
CA ARG A 139 -10.69 4.51 14.03
C ARG A 139 -9.64 4.70 12.93
N ILE A 140 -8.43 4.12 13.09
CA ILE A 140 -7.40 4.14 12.04
C ILE A 140 -7.88 3.42 10.77
N LYS A 141 -8.64 2.32 10.90
CA LYS A 141 -9.23 1.65 9.73
C LYS A 141 -10.27 2.54 9.03
N SER A 142 -11.13 3.24 9.81
CA SER A 142 -12.08 4.22 9.27
C SER A 142 -11.34 5.31 8.50
N TRP A 143 -10.39 5.96 9.14
CA TRP A 143 -9.55 6.98 8.53
C TRP A 143 -8.94 6.55 7.19
N LYS A 144 -8.37 5.34 7.11
CA LYS A 144 -7.84 4.80 5.84
C LYS A 144 -8.89 4.71 4.75
N ASN A 145 -10.11 4.29 5.12
CA ASN A 145 -11.22 4.19 4.17
C ASN A 145 -11.69 5.58 3.73
N ASP A 146 -11.70 6.57 4.62
CA ASP A 146 -12.13 7.93 4.32
C ASP A 146 -11.12 8.66 3.43
N VAL A 147 -9.81 8.47 3.64
CA VAL A 147 -8.78 8.90 2.67
C VAL A 147 -9.02 8.29 1.29
N ALA A 148 -9.30 6.98 1.22
CA ALA A 148 -9.55 6.32 -0.04
C ALA A 148 -10.85 6.79 -0.71
N TYR A 149 -11.91 6.97 0.06
CA TYR A 149 -13.21 7.41 -0.41
C TYR A 149 -13.17 8.83 -0.97
N GLU A 150 -12.56 9.76 -0.23
CA GLU A 150 -12.58 11.18 -0.58
C GLU A 150 -11.58 11.52 -1.71
N HIS A 151 -10.40 10.91 -1.68
CA HIS A 151 -9.29 11.34 -2.53
C HIS A 151 -8.87 10.33 -3.62
N LEU A 152 -9.14 9.03 -3.44
CA LEU A 152 -8.56 7.96 -4.25
C LEU A 152 -9.61 7.17 -5.03
N SER A 153 -10.30 7.86 -5.95
CA SER A 153 -11.20 7.17 -6.88
C SER A 153 -10.48 6.06 -7.67
N LYS A 154 -11.23 5.04 -8.10
CA LYS A 154 -10.68 3.95 -8.95
C LYS A 154 -10.01 4.47 -10.22
N SER A 155 -10.51 5.56 -10.80
CA SER A 155 -9.92 6.20 -11.98
C SER A 155 -8.58 6.84 -11.65
N ARG A 156 -8.48 7.53 -10.51
CA ARG A 156 -7.24 8.14 -10.03
C ARG A 156 -6.18 7.09 -9.74
N LEU A 157 -6.52 6.01 -9.03
CA LEU A 157 -5.57 4.92 -8.78
C LEU A 157 -5.03 4.30 -10.06
N LYS A 158 -5.89 4.13 -11.10
CA LYS A 158 -5.45 3.63 -12.42
C LYS A 158 -4.49 4.57 -13.16
N GLN A 159 -4.52 5.88 -12.88
CA GLN A 159 -3.53 6.82 -13.43
C GLN A 159 -2.13 6.53 -12.88
N PHE A 160 -2.03 6.04 -11.65
CA PHE A 160 -0.75 5.78 -10.98
C PHE A 160 -0.28 4.33 -11.11
N PHE A 161 -1.19 3.36 -11.04
CA PHE A 161 -0.85 1.95 -11.03
C PHE A 161 -1.80 1.10 -11.88
N ASN A 162 -1.22 0.24 -12.71
CA ASN A 162 -1.97 -0.71 -13.52
C ASN A 162 -1.90 -2.11 -12.89
N ASN A 163 -3.04 -2.59 -12.39
CA ASN A 163 -3.19 -3.92 -11.77
C ASN A 163 -3.94 -4.92 -12.66
N GLU A 164 -4.00 -4.69 -13.98
CA GLU A 164 -4.71 -5.61 -14.88
C GLU A 164 -4.00 -6.96 -15.02
N GLY A 165 -2.67 -6.96 -15.00
CA GLY A 165 -1.89 -8.19 -15.07
C GLY A 165 -2.15 -9.13 -13.90
N ASN A 166 -2.34 -8.59 -12.70
CA ASN A 166 -2.67 -9.38 -11.52
C ASN A 166 -4.03 -10.07 -11.67
N LYS A 167 -5.05 -9.38 -12.18
CA LYS A 167 -6.36 -10.00 -12.46
C LYS A 167 -6.24 -11.15 -13.45
N ILE A 168 -5.48 -10.95 -14.53
CA ILE A 168 -5.24 -11.98 -15.55
C ILE A 168 -4.51 -13.18 -14.94
N ALA A 169 -3.48 -12.93 -14.12
CA ALA A 169 -2.71 -13.97 -13.44
C ALA A 169 -3.59 -14.77 -12.47
N THR A 170 -4.46 -14.07 -11.70
CA THR A 170 -5.42 -14.70 -10.78
C THR A 170 -6.41 -15.59 -11.53
N TYR A 171 -7.04 -15.11 -12.60
CA TYR A 171 -7.95 -15.94 -13.40
C TYR A 171 -7.23 -17.14 -14.02
N TYR A 172 -6.02 -16.94 -14.51
CA TYR A 172 -5.20 -18.02 -15.04
C TYR A 172 -4.86 -19.07 -13.97
N SER A 173 -4.45 -18.63 -12.77
CA SER A 173 -4.13 -19.53 -11.65
C SER A 173 -5.35 -20.37 -11.23
N ILE A 174 -6.52 -19.73 -11.09
CA ILE A 174 -7.77 -20.42 -10.75
C ILE A 174 -8.13 -21.44 -11.84
N ALA A 175 -8.01 -21.08 -13.13
CA ALA A 175 -8.25 -22.00 -14.22
C ALA A 175 -7.30 -23.22 -14.18
N CYS A 176 -6.02 -23.01 -13.93
CA CYS A 176 -5.03 -24.09 -13.78
C CYS A 176 -5.36 -25.02 -12.61
N ILE A 177 -5.78 -24.47 -11.45
CA ILE A 177 -6.18 -25.24 -10.28
C ILE A 177 -7.41 -26.11 -10.62
N ILE A 178 -8.46 -25.52 -11.19
CA ILE A 178 -9.69 -26.23 -11.55
C ILE A 178 -9.41 -27.33 -12.58
N ILE A 179 -8.68 -27.00 -13.64
CA ILE A 179 -8.32 -27.98 -14.69
C ILE A 179 -7.46 -29.09 -14.09
N GLY A 180 -6.47 -28.76 -13.25
CA GLY A 180 -5.63 -29.74 -12.57
C GLY A 180 -6.44 -30.74 -11.72
N VAL A 181 -7.40 -30.24 -10.93
CA VAL A 181 -8.27 -31.10 -10.11
C VAL A 181 -9.19 -31.95 -10.96
N LEU A 182 -9.85 -31.37 -11.98
CA LEU A 182 -10.78 -32.10 -12.85
C LEU A 182 -10.07 -33.21 -13.63
N PHE A 183 -8.97 -32.90 -14.29
CA PHE A 183 -8.23 -33.92 -15.05
C PHE A 183 -7.57 -34.93 -14.11
N GLY A 184 -7.06 -34.52 -12.96
CA GLY A 184 -6.53 -35.42 -11.96
C GLY A 184 -7.56 -36.47 -11.49
N SER A 185 -8.79 -36.03 -11.20
CA SER A 185 -9.87 -36.91 -10.80
C SER A 185 -10.30 -37.87 -11.93
N LEU A 186 -10.42 -37.36 -13.16
CA LEU A 186 -10.79 -38.19 -14.32
C LEU A 186 -9.72 -39.26 -14.59
N PHE A 187 -8.43 -38.91 -14.63
CA PHE A 187 -7.36 -39.88 -14.87
C PHE A 187 -7.23 -40.88 -13.71
N TYR A 188 -7.51 -40.50 -12.48
CA TYR A 188 -7.53 -41.42 -11.36
C TYR A 188 -8.67 -42.44 -11.47
N LEU A 189 -9.87 -42.01 -11.86
CA LEU A 189 -11.04 -42.87 -12.01
C LEU A 189 -10.96 -43.80 -13.20
N GLU A 190 -10.30 -43.37 -14.30
CA GLU A 190 -10.21 -44.15 -15.57
C GLU A 190 -9.05 -45.15 -15.64
N ASN A 191 -8.38 -45.53 -14.59
CA ASN A 191 -7.25 -46.44 -14.52
C ASN A 191 -5.87 -45.83 -14.25
N GLY A 192 -5.83 -44.68 -13.64
CA GLY A 192 -4.71 -43.78 -13.45
C GLY A 192 -3.32 -44.38 -13.29
N LEU A 193 -3.12 -45.29 -12.36
CA LEU A 193 -1.78 -45.87 -12.11
C LEU A 193 -1.49 -47.14 -12.89
N ASN A 194 -2.49 -47.71 -13.55
CA ASN A 194 -2.36 -49.01 -14.27
C ASN A 194 -1.99 -48.89 -15.75
N THR A 195 -2.01 -47.66 -16.28
CA THR A 195 -1.63 -47.38 -17.65
C THR A 195 -0.60 -46.27 -17.74
N THR A 196 0.36 -46.37 -18.68
CA THR A 196 1.37 -45.32 -18.91
C THR A 196 0.73 -43.96 -19.22
N GLY A 197 -0.35 -43.96 -19.99
CA GLY A 197 -1.10 -42.73 -20.32
C GLY A 197 -1.80 -42.07 -19.12
N GLY A 198 -2.41 -42.89 -18.26
CA GLY A 198 -3.03 -42.43 -17.02
C GLY A 198 -2.00 -41.87 -16.04
N THR A 199 -0.87 -42.52 -15.86
CA THR A 199 0.23 -42.05 -15.01
C THR A 199 0.76 -40.70 -15.47
N ILE A 200 1.03 -40.52 -16.76
CA ILE A 200 1.46 -39.24 -17.34
C ILE A 200 0.39 -38.17 -17.16
N GLY A 201 -0.89 -38.53 -17.34
CA GLY A 201 -2.01 -37.61 -17.12
C GLY A 201 -2.14 -37.14 -15.70
N LEU A 202 -1.98 -38.03 -14.70
CA LEU A 202 -1.97 -37.71 -13.29
C LEU A 202 -0.81 -36.76 -12.90
N ILE A 203 0.42 -37.11 -13.34
CA ILE A 203 1.58 -36.25 -13.09
C ILE A 203 1.33 -34.85 -13.67
N GLY A 204 0.71 -34.79 -14.88
CA GLY A 204 0.33 -33.55 -15.52
C GLY A 204 -0.65 -32.71 -14.76
N SER A 205 -1.65 -33.35 -14.27
CA SER A 205 -2.70 -32.69 -13.49
C SER A 205 -2.16 -32.11 -12.18
N VAL A 206 -1.30 -32.86 -11.48
CA VAL A 206 -0.63 -32.42 -10.26
C VAL A 206 0.27 -31.22 -10.55
N PHE A 207 1.00 -31.23 -11.65
CA PHE A 207 1.86 -30.10 -12.03
C PHE A 207 1.05 -28.86 -12.36
N LEU A 208 -0.05 -28.97 -13.11
CA LEU A 208 -0.95 -27.85 -13.37
C LEU A 208 -1.53 -27.26 -12.09
N PHE A 209 -1.96 -28.13 -11.18
CA PHE A 209 -2.46 -27.70 -9.86
C PHE A 209 -1.40 -26.92 -9.08
N ILE A 210 -0.18 -27.47 -8.97
CA ILE A 210 0.93 -26.83 -8.26
C ILE A 210 1.30 -25.51 -8.94
N SER A 211 1.39 -25.46 -10.26
CA SER A 211 1.70 -24.25 -11.03
C SER A 211 0.65 -23.15 -10.76
N GLY A 212 -0.64 -23.48 -10.84
CA GLY A 212 -1.72 -22.54 -10.51
C GLY A 212 -1.64 -22.05 -9.07
N PHE A 213 -1.41 -22.97 -8.13
CA PHE A 213 -1.29 -22.64 -6.71
C PHE A 213 -0.10 -21.70 -6.41
N VAL A 214 1.07 -21.97 -7.03
CA VAL A 214 2.24 -21.09 -6.89
C VAL A 214 1.94 -19.70 -7.41
N ILE A 215 1.32 -19.57 -8.60
CA ILE A 215 0.96 -18.25 -9.15
C ILE A 215 -0.03 -17.53 -8.27
N TYR A 216 -1.01 -18.23 -7.68
CA TYR A 216 -1.99 -17.66 -6.75
C TYR A 216 -1.34 -17.13 -5.46
N MET A 217 -0.27 -17.79 -5.00
CA MET A 217 0.49 -17.41 -3.80
C MET A 217 1.48 -16.28 -4.04
N LEU A 218 1.77 -15.92 -5.30
CA LEU A 218 2.67 -14.81 -5.59
C LEU A 218 2.05 -13.48 -5.12
N PRO A 219 2.87 -12.56 -4.59
CA PRO A 219 2.41 -11.22 -4.23
C PRO A 219 1.73 -10.49 -5.40
N GLU A 220 0.66 -9.77 -5.10
CA GLU A 220 -0.14 -9.05 -6.10
C GLU A 220 0.65 -8.03 -6.93
N ASP A 221 1.76 -7.56 -6.40
CA ASP A 221 2.62 -6.57 -7.04
C ASP A 221 3.49 -7.12 -8.17
N ILE A 222 3.64 -8.45 -8.29
CA ILE A 222 4.47 -9.05 -9.35
C ILE A 222 3.89 -8.80 -10.74
N PHE A 223 2.58 -8.93 -10.88
CA PHE A 223 1.88 -8.77 -12.16
C PHE A 223 1.25 -7.39 -12.34
N GLY A 224 1.57 -6.45 -11.45
CA GLY A 224 1.19 -5.04 -11.57
C GLY A 224 2.41 -4.16 -11.86
N GLN A 225 2.18 -2.97 -12.41
CA GLN A 225 3.25 -2.01 -12.71
C GLN A 225 2.77 -0.57 -12.49
N TRP A 226 3.69 0.30 -12.13
CA TRP A 226 3.45 1.72 -12.19
C TRP A 226 3.12 2.15 -13.62
N THR A 227 2.24 3.13 -13.77
CA THR A 227 2.17 3.90 -15.02
C THR A 227 3.40 4.81 -15.11
N LYS A 228 3.63 5.41 -16.26
CA LYS A 228 4.72 6.42 -16.38
C LYS A 228 4.51 7.58 -15.43
N GLU A 229 3.27 8.03 -15.28
CA GLU A 229 2.87 9.13 -14.40
C GLU A 229 3.07 8.74 -12.93
N GLY A 230 2.56 7.57 -12.50
CA GLY A 230 2.72 7.08 -11.14
C GLY A 230 4.17 6.85 -10.75
N ARG A 231 4.99 6.32 -11.68
CA ARG A 231 6.42 6.15 -11.44
C ARG A 231 7.14 7.49 -11.29
N LEU A 232 6.82 8.47 -12.14
CA LEU A 232 7.38 9.81 -12.03
C LEU A 232 7.00 10.49 -10.72
N TYR A 233 5.73 10.40 -10.35
CA TYR A 233 5.20 10.89 -9.07
C TYR A 233 5.94 10.28 -7.88
N MET A 234 6.04 8.95 -7.84
CA MET A 234 6.76 8.24 -6.78
C MET A 234 8.24 8.64 -6.68
N LEU A 235 8.93 8.78 -7.83
CA LEU A 235 10.34 9.17 -7.85
C LEU A 235 10.55 10.60 -7.35
N LYS A 236 9.69 11.55 -7.77
CA LYS A 236 9.76 12.94 -7.30
C LYS A 236 9.55 13.03 -5.80
N TRP A 237 8.50 12.39 -5.27
CA TRP A 237 8.25 12.39 -3.82
C TRP A 237 9.36 11.69 -3.03
N LYS A 238 9.94 10.60 -3.56
CA LYS A 238 11.09 9.94 -2.94
C LYS A 238 12.29 10.88 -2.86
N ASN A 239 12.57 11.62 -3.93
CA ASN A 239 13.69 12.56 -3.99
C ASN A 239 13.44 13.83 -3.18
N PHE A 240 12.19 14.30 -3.07
CA PHE A 240 11.79 15.36 -2.15
C PHE A 240 12.01 14.93 -0.69
N LYS A 241 11.55 13.75 -0.31
CA LYS A 241 11.79 13.19 1.03
C LYS A 241 13.29 13.07 1.33
N LYS A 242 14.09 12.59 0.36
CA LYS A 242 15.55 12.53 0.49
C LYS A 242 16.15 13.91 0.69
N PHE A 243 15.73 14.91 -0.10
CA PHE A 243 16.20 16.28 0.06
C PHE A 243 15.90 16.83 1.46
N LEU A 244 14.70 16.63 1.99
CA LEU A 244 14.35 17.06 3.34
C LEU A 244 15.19 16.37 4.41
N SER A 245 15.38 15.05 4.30
CA SER A 245 16.16 14.25 5.24
C SER A 245 17.64 14.70 5.25
N ASP A 246 18.26 14.80 4.09
CA ASP A 246 19.67 15.15 3.98
C ASP A 246 19.91 16.62 4.41
N ASN A 247 18.96 17.52 4.13
CA ASN A 247 19.04 18.92 4.56
C ASN A 247 18.86 19.09 6.08
N SER A 248 18.00 18.28 6.70
CA SER A 248 17.86 18.20 8.16
C SER A 248 19.17 17.75 8.82
N LEU A 249 19.75 16.66 8.33
CA LEU A 249 21.01 16.12 8.85
C LEU A 249 22.15 17.13 8.72
N MET A 250 22.24 17.88 7.61
CA MET A 250 23.25 18.93 7.45
C MET A 250 23.05 20.12 8.41
N LYS A 251 21.82 20.40 8.83
CA LYS A 251 21.57 21.44 9.86
C LYS A 251 21.92 20.97 11.26
N GLU A 252 21.68 19.70 11.58
CA GLU A 252 22.00 19.11 12.88
C GLU A 252 23.50 18.84 13.03
N HIS A 253 24.18 18.45 11.94
CA HIS A 253 25.61 18.13 11.87
C HIS A 253 26.25 18.89 10.71
N PRO A 254 26.57 20.20 10.89
CA PRO A 254 27.26 20.95 9.84
C PRO A 254 28.65 20.38 9.56
N PRO A 255 29.13 20.46 8.32
CA PRO A 255 30.46 19.90 7.92
C PRO A 255 31.64 20.38 8.76
N GLU A 256 31.51 21.52 9.43
CA GLU A 256 32.51 22.10 10.30
C GLU A 256 32.55 21.43 11.69
N SER A 257 31.64 20.52 12.00
CA SER A 257 31.55 19.78 13.28
C SER A 257 32.19 18.38 13.22
N ILE A 258 32.76 17.99 12.09
CA ILE A 258 33.52 16.77 11.88
C ILE A 258 35.01 17.15 11.80
#